data_88b75c6c984ce036c7c941046a3666c9
#
_entry.id   88b75c6c984ce036c7c941046a3666c9
#
_cell.length_a   1.000
_cell.length_b   1.000
_cell.length_c   1.000
_cell.angle_alpha   90.00
_cell.angle_beta   90.00
_cell.angle_gamma   90.00
#
_symmetry.space_group_name_H-M   'P 1'
#
loop_
_entity.id
_entity.type
_entity.pdbx_description
1 polymer ?
#
loop_
_entity_poly.entity_id
_entity_poly.type
_entity_poly.pdbx_seq_one_letter_code
_entity_poly.pdbx_strand_id
1 'polypeptide(L)'
;MRINLTFISRAALLLCAAGSSILLAQARADGQTPSPAQHAGEPAAPLVPVPGGAIPPPAPPGGGAIPGYRPQSVVNGVQITTPQYEDVFAVLDALPDAATVKPKKPRKILVYSRAQGYAHSNIPLTAFTIKELGDRTGAWSTTITYSLEDFNAATFAQYDVLVLNNTTGTYLDDPEDPARTQRRKAALLDYVRSGHGLVLTHASGDSYHRGATGLWPEYNKMVGGFFKWHWYYPQQVTVKIDDPKSRLNAGFDGKPFIIHDEIYTFAQDSFSRKNVHVLTSVDYSKMSAEDKEKEPKETRRTDGDYALSWIRREGKGRVFYNALGHSEHVLFMPKVLQHLLAGIQYAAGDLDADDRPSAK
;
A
#
# COMPACT_ATOMS: atom_id res chain seq x y z
N MET A 1 -25.20 46.15 -11.74
CA MET A 1 -26.00 44.99 -12.14
C MET A 1 -25.15 43.75 -11.93
N ARG A 2 -25.32 43.08 -10.78
CA ARG A 2 -24.55 41.90 -10.39
C ARG A 2 -25.33 40.67 -10.86
N ILE A 3 -24.75 39.83 -11.70
CA ILE A 3 -25.29 38.55 -12.06
C ILE A 3 -24.43 37.46 -11.39
N ASN A 4 -25.06 36.73 -10.47
CA ASN A 4 -24.53 35.57 -9.79
C ASN A 4 -24.39 34.40 -10.81
N LEU A 5 -23.21 33.90 -10.93
CA LEU A 5 -22.91 32.62 -11.61
C LEU A 5 -22.65 31.53 -10.56
N THR A 6 -23.73 30.93 -10.09
CA THR A 6 -23.68 29.68 -9.31
C THR A 6 -24.69 28.73 -9.91
N PHE A 7 -24.31 27.99 -10.96
CA PHE A 7 -25.04 26.82 -11.46
C PHE A 7 -24.34 26.25 -12.69
N ILE A 8 -23.21 25.58 -12.53
CA ILE A 8 -22.72 24.58 -13.50
C ILE A 8 -21.78 23.65 -12.72
N SER A 9 -22.28 22.60 -12.09
CA SER A 9 -21.48 21.50 -11.60
C SER A 9 -22.28 20.19 -11.34
N ARG A 10 -23.45 20.03 -11.91
CA ARG A 10 -24.26 18.80 -11.72
C ARG A 10 -24.62 18.04 -12.99
N ALA A 11 -24.14 18.44 -14.15
CA ALA A 11 -24.51 17.83 -15.43
C ALA A 11 -23.54 16.79 -15.98
N ALA A 12 -22.35 16.61 -15.38
CA ALA A 12 -21.34 15.67 -15.91
C ALA A 12 -21.43 14.24 -15.33
N LEU A 13 -22.28 13.99 -14.34
CA LEU A 13 -22.38 12.68 -13.67
C LEU A 13 -23.45 11.74 -14.26
N LEU A 14 -24.22 12.14 -15.23
CA LEU A 14 -25.35 11.32 -15.75
C LEU A 14 -25.05 10.54 -17.04
N LEU A 15 -23.88 10.62 -17.64
CA LEU A 15 -23.57 9.90 -18.88
C LEU A 15 -22.78 8.58 -18.71
N CYS A 16 -22.29 8.24 -17.53
CA CYS A 16 -21.61 6.95 -17.31
C CYS A 16 -22.52 5.81 -16.83
N ALA A 17 -23.78 6.09 -16.47
CA ALA A 17 -24.71 5.07 -15.99
C ALA A 17 -25.47 4.30 -17.09
N ALA A 18 -25.41 4.73 -18.33
CA ALA A 18 -26.18 4.13 -19.43
C ALA A 18 -25.44 2.99 -20.19
N GLY A 19 -24.15 2.82 -19.98
CA GLY A 19 -23.35 1.81 -20.70
C GLY A 19 -23.37 0.40 -20.08
N SER A 20 -23.68 0.26 -18.79
CA SER A 20 -23.57 -1.03 -18.09
C SER A 20 -24.86 -1.85 -18.08
N SER A 21 -26.00 -1.29 -18.46
CA SER A 21 -27.29 -1.98 -18.39
C SER A 21 -27.62 -2.83 -19.63
N ILE A 22 -26.85 -2.74 -20.70
CA ILE A 22 -27.15 -3.49 -21.94
C ILE A 22 -26.46 -4.86 -21.96
N LEU A 23 -25.40 -5.09 -21.19
CA LEU A 23 -24.75 -6.41 -21.13
C LEU A 23 -25.42 -7.42 -20.18
N LEU A 24 -26.30 -6.99 -19.29
CA LEU A 24 -27.03 -7.90 -18.37
C LEU A 24 -28.33 -8.46 -18.96
N ALA A 25 -28.81 -7.94 -20.08
CA ALA A 25 -30.07 -8.37 -20.68
C ALA A 25 -29.93 -9.55 -21.66
N GLN A 26 -28.73 -9.84 -22.16
CA GLN A 26 -28.50 -10.97 -23.08
C GLN A 26 -28.17 -12.31 -22.41
N ALA A 27 -27.85 -12.31 -21.11
CA ALA A 27 -27.53 -13.54 -20.37
C ALA A 27 -28.74 -14.28 -19.78
N ARG A 28 -29.97 -13.80 -20.03
CA ARG A 28 -31.21 -14.39 -19.51
C ARG A 28 -32.06 -15.17 -20.53
N ALA A 29 -31.60 -15.36 -21.77
CA ALA A 29 -32.37 -16.02 -22.78
C ALA A 29 -32.10 -17.53 -22.90
N ASP A 30 -31.00 -18.05 -22.37
CA ASP A 30 -30.72 -19.49 -22.44
C ASP A 30 -30.81 -20.09 -21.06
N GLY A 31 -32.00 -20.65 -20.78
CA GLY A 31 -32.36 -21.29 -19.51
C GLY A 31 -31.59 -22.59 -19.24
N GLN A 32 -30.29 -22.51 -19.01
CA GLN A 32 -29.50 -23.61 -18.45
C GLN A 32 -28.79 -23.15 -17.18
N THR A 33 -29.33 -23.58 -16.03
CA THR A 33 -28.63 -23.55 -14.74
C THR A 33 -27.43 -24.52 -14.83
N PRO A 34 -26.20 -24.06 -14.57
CA PRO A 34 -25.08 -25.00 -14.48
C PRO A 34 -25.24 -25.90 -13.23
N SER A 35 -25.17 -27.19 -13.42
CA SER A 35 -25.11 -28.20 -12.37
C SER A 35 -23.83 -28.03 -11.53
N PRO A 36 -23.86 -28.20 -10.18
CA PRO A 36 -22.70 -27.97 -9.29
C PRO A 36 -21.66 -29.08 -9.27
N ALA A 37 -21.52 -29.84 -10.32
CA ALA A 37 -20.62 -31.01 -10.30
C ALA A 37 -19.79 -31.13 -11.58
N GLN A 38 -18.83 -30.24 -11.81
CA GLN A 38 -17.72 -30.49 -12.76
C GLN A 38 -16.62 -29.42 -12.70
N HIS A 39 -16.04 -29.15 -11.55
CA HIS A 39 -14.72 -28.58 -11.43
C HIS A 39 -13.94 -29.26 -10.28
N ALA A 40 -13.85 -30.59 -10.39
CA ALA A 40 -12.82 -31.33 -9.68
C ALA A 40 -11.68 -31.56 -10.69
N GLY A 41 -10.51 -30.92 -10.48
CA GLY A 41 -9.30 -31.38 -11.11
C GLY A 41 -8.47 -30.40 -11.91
N GLU A 42 -7.97 -29.33 -11.29
CA GLU A 42 -6.58 -28.95 -11.50
C GLU A 42 -5.89 -28.92 -10.15
N PRO A 43 -4.80 -29.67 -9.93
CA PRO A 43 -4.09 -29.62 -8.67
C PRO A 43 -3.48 -28.22 -8.56
N ALA A 44 -3.90 -27.47 -7.53
CA ALA A 44 -3.16 -26.31 -7.09
C ALA A 44 -1.69 -26.68 -7.03
N ALA A 45 -0.82 -25.89 -7.66
CA ALA A 45 0.61 -26.09 -7.61
C ALA A 45 1.01 -26.35 -6.15
N PRO A 46 1.81 -27.39 -5.85
CA PRO A 46 2.10 -27.76 -4.48
C PRO A 46 2.68 -26.56 -3.76
N LEU A 47 2.01 -26.14 -2.69
CA LEU A 47 2.54 -25.19 -1.74
C LEU A 47 3.82 -25.82 -1.18
N VAL A 48 4.97 -25.36 -1.66
CA VAL A 48 6.25 -25.75 -1.08
C VAL A 48 6.24 -25.26 0.36
N PRO A 49 6.38 -26.14 1.36
CA PRO A 49 6.43 -25.70 2.75
C PRO A 49 7.59 -24.74 2.92
N VAL A 50 7.29 -23.51 3.32
CA VAL A 50 8.31 -22.51 3.63
C VAL A 50 8.76 -22.77 5.07
N PRO A 51 10.02 -23.11 5.33
CA PRO A 51 10.51 -23.17 6.71
C PRO A 51 10.42 -21.78 7.33
N GLY A 52 9.58 -21.60 8.36
CA GLY A 52 9.49 -20.37 9.15
C GLY A 52 8.46 -19.34 8.74
N GLY A 53 7.63 -19.56 7.74
CA GLY A 53 6.45 -18.77 7.49
C GLY A 53 5.26 -19.34 8.28
N ALA A 54 4.73 -18.62 9.26
CA ALA A 54 3.48 -19.02 9.89
C ALA A 54 2.40 -19.08 8.79
N ILE A 55 1.84 -20.27 8.58
CA ILE A 55 0.60 -20.41 7.82
C ILE A 55 -0.43 -19.57 8.60
N PRO A 56 -1.15 -18.62 7.96
CA PRO A 56 -2.20 -17.91 8.66
C PRO A 56 -3.12 -18.95 9.30
N PRO A 57 -3.50 -18.78 10.56
CA PRO A 57 -4.41 -19.72 11.20
C PRO A 57 -5.65 -19.85 10.31
N PRO A 58 -6.22 -21.04 10.16
CA PRO A 58 -7.48 -21.19 9.48
C PRO A 58 -8.48 -20.23 10.11
N ALA A 59 -9.34 -19.62 9.30
CA ALA A 59 -10.41 -18.80 9.80
C ALA A 59 -11.11 -19.54 10.97
N PRO A 60 -11.38 -18.85 12.09
CA PRO A 60 -11.90 -19.52 13.28
C PRO A 60 -13.11 -20.36 12.91
N PRO A 61 -13.21 -21.60 13.39
CA PRO A 61 -14.37 -22.44 13.13
C PRO A 61 -15.59 -21.76 13.76
N GLY A 62 -16.49 -21.30 12.93
CA GLY A 62 -17.67 -20.56 13.37
C GLY A 62 -18.06 -19.37 12.52
N GLY A 63 -17.33 -19.08 11.44
CA GLY A 63 -17.77 -18.30 10.28
C GLY A 63 -18.52 -17.00 10.52
N GLY A 64 -18.35 -16.33 11.65
CA GLY A 64 -18.81 -14.97 11.83
C GLY A 64 -17.88 -14.05 11.01
N ALA A 65 -18.44 -13.30 10.03
CA ALA A 65 -17.69 -12.30 9.32
C ALA A 65 -17.02 -11.35 10.33
N ILE A 66 -15.68 -11.26 10.31
CA ILE A 66 -14.97 -10.24 11.10
C ILE A 66 -15.41 -8.89 10.53
N PRO A 67 -16.03 -7.99 11.33
CA PRO A 67 -16.47 -6.71 10.83
C PRO A 67 -15.29 -5.96 10.17
N GLY A 68 -15.47 -5.57 8.89
CA GLY A 68 -14.43 -4.88 8.12
C GLY A 68 -13.41 -5.79 7.42
N TYR A 69 -13.44 -7.12 7.60
CA TYR A 69 -12.65 -8.03 6.80
C TYR A 69 -13.28 -8.23 5.42
N ARG A 70 -12.50 -8.05 4.38
CA ARG A 70 -12.94 -8.20 3.00
C ARG A 70 -12.12 -9.27 2.26
N PRO A 71 -12.72 -9.92 1.25
CA PRO A 71 -12.00 -10.89 0.43
C PRO A 71 -10.89 -10.19 -0.36
N GLN A 72 -9.90 -10.98 -0.80
CA GLN A 72 -8.82 -10.48 -1.65
C GLN A 72 -9.34 -9.78 -2.91
N SER A 73 -8.56 -8.82 -3.43
CA SER A 73 -8.87 -8.09 -4.66
C SER A 73 -8.65 -8.90 -5.94
N VAL A 74 -8.31 -10.19 -5.84
CA VAL A 74 -8.24 -11.13 -6.96
C VAL A 74 -9.34 -12.17 -6.81
N VAL A 75 -10.23 -12.27 -7.79
CA VAL A 75 -11.33 -13.23 -7.83
C VAL A 75 -11.20 -14.06 -9.09
N ASN A 76 -11.14 -15.38 -8.94
CA ASN A 76 -10.94 -16.33 -10.05
C ASN A 76 -9.74 -15.97 -10.95
N GLY A 77 -8.63 -15.52 -10.35
CA GLY A 77 -7.43 -15.09 -11.08
C GLY A 77 -7.52 -13.72 -11.74
N VAL A 78 -8.64 -13.02 -11.60
CA VAL A 78 -8.85 -11.69 -12.18
C VAL A 78 -8.67 -10.61 -11.11
N GLN A 79 -7.78 -9.66 -11.36
CA GLN A 79 -7.58 -8.50 -10.48
C GLN A 79 -8.78 -7.55 -10.55
N ILE A 80 -9.39 -7.27 -9.40
CA ILE A 80 -10.39 -6.20 -9.26
C ILE A 80 -9.64 -4.88 -9.24
N THR A 81 -10.03 -3.96 -10.10
CA THR A 81 -9.40 -2.64 -10.25
C THR A 81 -10.28 -1.49 -9.78
N THR A 82 -11.54 -1.78 -9.45
CA THR A 82 -12.53 -0.78 -9.01
C THR A 82 -12.77 -0.92 -7.51
N PRO A 83 -12.67 0.16 -6.72
CA PRO A 83 -13.00 0.13 -5.30
C PRO A 83 -14.51 -0.07 -5.07
N GLN A 84 -14.87 -0.46 -3.86
CA GLN A 84 -16.28 -0.51 -3.44
C GLN A 84 -16.87 0.90 -3.42
N TYR A 85 -18.12 1.01 -3.82
CA TYR A 85 -18.79 2.30 -3.97
C TYR A 85 -18.88 3.09 -2.66
N GLU A 86 -19.20 2.40 -1.56
CA GLU A 86 -19.32 3.01 -0.23
C GLU A 86 -18.00 3.61 0.24
N ASP A 87 -16.88 2.94 -0.06
CA ASP A 87 -15.55 3.38 0.37
C ASP A 87 -15.08 4.61 -0.39
N VAL A 88 -15.50 4.75 -1.65
CA VAL A 88 -15.18 5.93 -2.47
C VAL A 88 -15.66 7.20 -1.78
N PHE A 89 -16.89 7.23 -1.28
CA PHE A 89 -17.42 8.42 -0.58
C PHE A 89 -16.65 8.71 0.70
N ALA A 90 -16.37 7.67 1.50
CA ALA A 90 -15.63 7.84 2.74
C ALA A 90 -14.20 8.41 2.50
N VAL A 91 -13.54 7.98 1.42
CA VAL A 91 -12.25 8.55 1.00
C VAL A 91 -12.43 10.00 0.57
N LEU A 92 -13.40 10.31 -0.31
CA LEU A 92 -13.61 11.65 -0.83
C LEU A 92 -13.91 12.67 0.28
N ASP A 93 -14.64 12.25 1.32
CA ASP A 93 -14.94 13.09 2.49
C ASP A 93 -13.69 13.31 3.37
N ALA A 94 -12.76 12.37 3.36
CA ALA A 94 -11.54 12.42 4.19
C ALA A 94 -10.36 13.12 3.50
N LEU A 95 -10.46 13.43 2.20
CA LEU A 95 -9.36 14.05 1.44
C LEU A 95 -9.03 15.45 1.95
N PRO A 96 -7.74 15.80 2.08
CA PRO A 96 -7.33 17.17 2.33
C PRO A 96 -7.65 18.07 1.13
N ASP A 97 -8.01 19.34 1.40
CA ASP A 97 -8.36 20.32 0.36
C ASP A 97 -7.14 20.96 -0.31
N ALA A 98 -5.95 20.82 0.26
CA ALA A 98 -4.73 21.43 -0.25
C ALA A 98 -3.52 20.51 -0.09
N ALA A 99 -2.57 20.67 -0.98
CA ALA A 99 -1.25 20.03 -0.91
C ALA A 99 -0.50 20.50 0.34
N THR A 100 0.32 19.64 0.95
CA THR A 100 1.18 19.98 2.10
C THR A 100 2.17 21.09 1.73
N VAL A 101 2.62 21.08 0.49
CA VAL A 101 3.42 22.15 -0.12
C VAL A 101 3.02 22.34 -1.58
N LYS A 102 3.23 23.55 -2.12
CA LYS A 102 3.07 23.77 -3.56
C LYS A 102 4.12 22.96 -4.32
N PRO A 103 3.73 22.15 -5.32
CA PRO A 103 4.67 21.42 -6.15
C PRO A 103 5.66 22.36 -6.85
N LYS A 104 6.93 21.98 -6.89
CA LYS A 104 8.00 22.77 -7.55
C LYS A 104 7.87 22.76 -9.08
N LYS A 105 7.18 21.75 -9.64
CA LYS A 105 6.85 21.58 -11.06
C LYS A 105 5.63 20.66 -11.21
N PRO A 106 5.00 20.57 -12.38
CA PRO A 106 4.01 19.52 -12.63
C PRO A 106 4.62 18.14 -12.35
N ARG A 107 3.94 17.33 -11.53
CA ARG A 107 4.39 15.99 -11.14
C ARG A 107 3.55 14.92 -11.77
N LYS A 108 4.19 13.80 -12.15
CA LYS A 108 3.55 12.60 -12.67
C LYS A 108 3.89 11.42 -11.79
N ILE A 109 2.88 10.68 -11.36
CA ILE A 109 3.04 9.52 -10.47
C ILE A 109 2.49 8.27 -11.16
N LEU A 110 3.28 7.20 -11.15
CA LEU A 110 2.85 5.88 -11.56
C LEU A 110 2.50 5.06 -10.31
N VAL A 111 1.25 4.62 -10.20
CA VAL A 111 0.80 3.69 -9.17
C VAL A 111 0.76 2.28 -9.74
N TYR A 112 1.67 1.45 -9.29
CA TYR A 112 1.78 0.05 -9.70
C TYR A 112 1.13 -0.84 -8.65
N SER A 113 0.07 -1.56 -9.02
CA SER A 113 -0.89 -2.20 -8.11
C SER A 113 -0.98 -3.73 -8.29
N ARG A 114 0.13 -4.39 -8.63
CA ARG A 114 0.15 -5.85 -8.81
C ARG A 114 0.63 -6.56 -7.54
N ALA A 115 -0.15 -7.53 -7.06
CA ALA A 115 0.25 -8.49 -6.05
C ALA A 115 0.37 -9.89 -6.66
N GLN A 116 1.33 -10.70 -6.19
CA GLN A 116 1.49 -12.09 -6.57
C GLN A 116 1.33 -13.03 -5.38
N GLY A 117 1.49 -12.52 -4.16
CA GLY A 117 1.14 -13.18 -2.91
C GLY A 117 -0.30 -12.86 -2.53
N TYR A 118 -0.52 -12.47 -1.28
CA TYR A 118 -1.84 -12.05 -0.80
C TYR A 118 -2.25 -10.73 -1.47
N ALA A 119 -3.35 -10.75 -2.23
CA ALA A 119 -3.86 -9.57 -2.92
C ALA A 119 -4.87 -8.83 -2.04
N HIS A 120 -4.42 -7.82 -1.29
CA HIS A 120 -5.22 -7.07 -0.34
C HIS A 120 -6.48 -6.48 -1.00
N SER A 121 -7.61 -6.51 -0.29
CA SER A 121 -8.91 -6.00 -0.77
C SER A 121 -8.85 -4.51 -1.12
N ASN A 122 -8.05 -3.75 -0.38
CA ASN A 122 -7.92 -2.31 -0.52
C ASN A 122 -6.99 -1.83 -1.66
N ILE A 123 -6.37 -2.73 -2.44
CA ILE A 123 -5.52 -2.34 -3.59
C ILE A 123 -6.23 -1.35 -4.52
N PRO A 124 -7.47 -1.60 -4.97
CA PRO A 124 -8.19 -0.65 -5.82
C PRO A 124 -8.47 0.69 -5.13
N LEU A 125 -8.83 0.64 -3.85
CA LEU A 125 -9.15 1.83 -3.07
C LEU A 125 -7.90 2.69 -2.79
N THR A 126 -6.77 2.06 -2.48
CA THR A 126 -5.51 2.79 -2.28
C THR A 126 -5.06 3.46 -3.59
N ALA A 127 -5.16 2.78 -4.74
CA ALA A 127 -4.85 3.37 -6.03
C ALA A 127 -5.77 4.57 -6.36
N PHE A 128 -7.07 4.42 -6.12
CA PHE A 128 -8.05 5.50 -6.22
C PHE A 128 -7.72 6.67 -5.28
N THR A 129 -7.44 6.39 -4.01
CA THR A 129 -7.09 7.40 -3.00
C THR A 129 -5.87 8.23 -3.43
N ILE A 130 -4.81 7.58 -3.91
CA ILE A 130 -3.60 8.28 -4.38
C ILE A 130 -3.91 9.17 -5.58
N LYS A 131 -4.77 8.71 -6.49
CA LYS A 131 -5.23 9.52 -7.62
C LYS A 131 -5.99 10.75 -7.13
N GLU A 132 -6.99 10.57 -6.28
CA GLU A 132 -7.83 11.66 -5.79
C GLU A 132 -7.06 12.66 -4.89
N LEU A 133 -6.06 12.19 -4.13
CA LEU A 133 -5.14 13.09 -3.41
C LEU A 133 -4.43 14.06 -4.39
N GLY A 134 -3.93 13.53 -5.51
CA GLY A 134 -3.28 14.36 -6.54
C GLY A 134 -4.24 15.34 -7.20
N ASP A 135 -5.38 14.84 -7.64
CA ASP A 135 -6.39 15.61 -8.39
C ASP A 135 -7.02 16.70 -7.52
N ARG A 136 -7.43 16.37 -6.27
CA ARG A 136 -8.06 17.30 -5.32
C ARG A 136 -7.13 18.43 -4.93
N THR A 137 -5.87 18.11 -4.66
CA THR A 137 -4.89 19.07 -4.15
C THR A 137 -4.07 19.75 -5.26
N GLY A 138 -4.18 19.30 -6.51
CA GLY A 138 -3.34 19.77 -7.61
C GLY A 138 -1.86 19.40 -7.45
N ALA A 139 -1.54 18.41 -6.58
CA ALA A 139 -0.15 18.09 -6.27
C ALA A 139 0.53 17.26 -7.36
N TRP A 140 -0.21 16.40 -8.08
CA TRP A 140 0.30 15.57 -9.17
C TRP A 140 -0.81 15.02 -10.07
N SER A 141 -0.44 14.51 -11.23
CA SER A 141 -1.28 13.65 -12.07
C SER A 141 -0.89 12.19 -11.89
N THR A 142 -1.87 11.28 -11.93
CA THR A 142 -1.68 9.85 -11.63
C THR A 142 -1.99 8.97 -12.84
N THR A 143 -1.12 8.00 -13.08
CA THR A 143 -1.41 6.83 -13.91
C THR A 143 -1.44 5.59 -13.01
N ILE A 144 -2.46 4.75 -13.13
CA ILE A 144 -2.59 3.50 -12.38
C ILE A 144 -2.40 2.34 -13.35
N THR A 145 -1.56 1.37 -12.97
CA THR A 145 -1.35 0.15 -13.75
C THR A 145 -1.27 -1.09 -12.87
N TYR A 146 -1.69 -2.20 -13.46
CA TYR A 146 -1.58 -3.55 -12.89
C TYR A 146 -0.73 -4.45 -13.80
N SER A 147 -0.23 -3.91 -14.91
CA SER A 147 0.47 -4.65 -15.95
C SER A 147 1.97 -4.76 -15.67
N LEU A 148 2.52 -5.98 -15.79
CA LEU A 148 3.97 -6.21 -15.78
C LEU A 148 4.68 -5.55 -16.97
N GLU A 149 3.99 -5.29 -18.07
CA GLU A 149 4.58 -4.67 -19.26
C GLU A 149 4.93 -3.19 -19.02
N ASP A 150 4.23 -2.54 -18.09
CA ASP A 150 4.53 -1.16 -17.69
C ASP A 150 5.71 -1.08 -16.70
N PHE A 151 6.18 -2.21 -16.18
CA PHE A 151 7.29 -2.23 -15.21
C PHE A 151 8.64 -2.29 -15.92
N ASN A 152 9.06 -1.18 -16.48
CA ASN A 152 10.31 -1.06 -17.24
C ASN A 152 10.87 0.37 -17.21
N ALA A 153 12.15 0.53 -17.58
CA ALA A 153 12.86 1.80 -17.54
C ALA A 153 12.24 2.87 -18.45
N ALA A 154 11.73 2.51 -19.62
CA ALA A 154 11.13 3.47 -20.56
C ALA A 154 9.83 4.06 -20.02
N THR A 155 9.02 3.23 -19.39
CA THR A 155 7.81 3.70 -18.68
C THR A 155 8.19 4.59 -17.52
N PHE A 156 9.11 4.15 -16.66
CA PHE A 156 9.52 4.90 -15.45
C PHE A 156 10.08 6.29 -15.76
N ALA A 157 10.80 6.45 -16.86
CA ALA A 157 11.36 7.74 -17.29
C ALA A 157 10.30 8.84 -17.49
N GLN A 158 9.04 8.50 -17.57
CA GLN A 158 7.92 9.44 -17.77
C GLN A 158 7.35 9.99 -16.44
N TYR A 159 7.77 9.43 -15.30
CA TYR A 159 7.21 9.73 -13.98
C TYR A 159 8.28 10.25 -13.01
N ASP A 160 7.84 11.06 -12.04
CA ASP A 160 8.68 11.58 -10.96
C ASP A 160 8.73 10.63 -9.76
N VAL A 161 7.63 9.88 -9.53
CA VAL A 161 7.47 8.95 -8.42
C VAL A 161 6.83 7.66 -8.91
N LEU A 162 7.37 6.53 -8.45
CA LEU A 162 6.73 5.24 -8.51
C LEU A 162 6.12 4.91 -7.15
N VAL A 163 4.85 4.55 -7.12
CA VAL A 163 4.18 4.01 -5.94
C VAL A 163 3.99 2.51 -6.12
N LEU A 164 4.55 1.72 -5.23
CA LEU A 164 4.27 0.29 -5.11
C LEU A 164 3.09 0.13 -4.15
N ASN A 165 1.93 -0.13 -4.72
CA ASN A 165 0.66 -0.19 -4.00
C ASN A 165 0.36 -1.62 -3.57
N ASN A 166 0.64 -1.93 -2.31
CA ASN A 166 0.35 -3.24 -1.70
C ASN A 166 0.88 -4.43 -2.52
N THR A 167 2.05 -4.28 -3.14
CA THR A 167 2.70 -5.37 -3.85
C THR A 167 3.10 -6.47 -2.86
N THR A 168 2.92 -7.74 -3.23
CA THR A 168 3.27 -8.89 -2.39
C THR A 168 3.96 -9.98 -3.19
N GLY A 169 4.68 -10.86 -2.49
CA GLY A 169 5.36 -12.00 -3.10
C GLY A 169 6.46 -11.57 -4.07
N THR A 170 6.69 -12.36 -5.09
CA THR A 170 7.71 -12.11 -6.11
C THR A 170 7.11 -11.43 -7.35
N TYR A 171 6.40 -10.32 -7.13
CA TYR A 171 5.49 -9.67 -8.07
C TYR A 171 6.10 -9.23 -9.42
N LEU A 172 7.43 -9.18 -9.55
CA LEU A 172 8.12 -8.88 -10.82
C LEU A 172 8.63 -10.13 -11.53
N ASP A 173 8.59 -11.28 -10.85
CA ASP A 173 9.22 -12.48 -11.38
C ASP A 173 8.41 -13.03 -12.56
N ASP A 174 9.14 -13.43 -13.58
CA ASP A 174 8.66 -14.08 -14.77
C ASP A 174 9.36 -15.45 -14.84
N PRO A 175 8.67 -16.55 -14.51
CA PRO A 175 9.27 -17.86 -14.49
C PRO A 175 9.70 -18.35 -15.89
N GLU A 176 9.09 -17.79 -16.95
CA GLU A 176 9.42 -18.16 -18.34
C GLU A 176 10.56 -17.31 -18.90
N ASP A 177 10.84 -16.13 -18.33
CA ASP A 177 11.95 -15.24 -18.73
C ASP A 177 12.67 -14.67 -17.51
N PRO A 178 13.61 -15.39 -16.91
CA PRO A 178 14.42 -14.88 -15.80
C PRO A 178 15.22 -13.62 -16.16
N ALA A 179 15.62 -13.45 -17.42
CA ALA A 179 16.31 -12.24 -17.85
C ALA A 179 15.38 -11.01 -17.82
N ARG A 180 14.10 -11.18 -18.15
CA ARG A 180 13.09 -10.13 -18.01
C ARG A 180 12.89 -9.74 -16.56
N THR A 181 12.85 -10.73 -15.65
CA THR A 181 12.83 -10.48 -14.19
C THR A 181 14.00 -9.60 -13.76
N GLN A 182 15.22 -9.93 -14.19
CA GLN A 182 16.39 -9.13 -13.82
C GLN A 182 16.34 -7.73 -14.41
N ARG A 183 15.87 -7.56 -15.64
CA ARG A 183 15.68 -6.22 -16.24
C ARG A 183 14.69 -5.37 -15.45
N ARG A 184 13.57 -5.96 -14.99
CA ARG A 184 12.57 -5.25 -14.14
C ARG A 184 13.17 -4.83 -12.80
N LYS A 185 13.90 -5.74 -12.15
CA LYS A 185 14.59 -5.46 -10.87
C LYS A 185 15.62 -4.36 -11.02
N ALA A 186 16.45 -4.43 -12.04
CA ALA A 186 17.43 -3.39 -12.36
C ALA A 186 16.75 -2.04 -12.62
N ALA A 187 15.69 -2.01 -13.44
CA ALA A 187 14.96 -0.80 -13.76
C ALA A 187 14.43 -0.08 -12.50
N LEU A 188 13.92 -0.83 -11.50
CA LEU A 188 13.48 -0.24 -10.24
C LEU A 188 14.64 0.38 -9.45
N LEU A 189 15.72 -0.36 -9.27
CA LEU A 189 16.87 0.11 -8.50
C LEU A 189 17.52 1.34 -9.16
N ASP A 190 17.71 1.30 -10.48
CA ASP A 190 18.31 2.40 -11.23
C ASP A 190 17.42 3.64 -11.22
N TYR A 191 16.11 3.47 -11.36
CA TYR A 191 15.13 4.55 -11.28
C TYR A 191 15.25 5.30 -9.95
N VAL A 192 15.20 4.59 -8.83
CA VAL A 192 15.30 5.21 -7.52
C VAL A 192 16.69 5.81 -7.30
N ARG A 193 17.76 5.05 -7.57
CA ARG A 193 19.15 5.50 -7.32
C ARG A 193 19.56 6.68 -8.16
N SER A 194 18.95 6.89 -9.33
CA SER A 194 19.18 8.05 -10.19
C SER A 194 18.57 9.35 -9.65
N GLY A 195 17.62 9.28 -8.70
CA GLY A 195 17.07 10.45 -8.02
C GLY A 195 15.55 10.57 -8.02
N HIS A 196 14.84 9.56 -8.52
CA HIS A 196 13.37 9.54 -8.53
C HIS A 196 12.81 9.08 -7.18
N GLY A 197 11.51 9.36 -6.97
CA GLY A 197 10.80 8.99 -5.75
C GLY A 197 10.28 7.57 -5.77
N LEU A 198 10.31 6.91 -4.61
CA LEU A 198 9.64 5.64 -4.36
C LEU A 198 8.74 5.77 -3.15
N VAL A 199 7.50 5.36 -3.30
CA VAL A 199 6.53 5.24 -2.22
C VAL A 199 6.08 3.80 -2.13
N LEU A 200 6.00 3.28 -0.91
CA LEU A 200 5.55 1.92 -0.66
C LEU A 200 4.43 1.96 0.38
N THR A 201 3.34 1.25 0.09
CA THR A 201 2.21 1.14 1.01
C THR A 201 2.14 -0.27 1.58
N HIS A 202 1.86 -0.36 2.84
CA HIS A 202 1.57 -1.55 3.64
C HIS A 202 2.29 -2.82 3.14
N ALA A 203 1.61 -3.64 2.34
CA ALA A 203 2.08 -4.94 1.90
C ALA A 203 3.31 -4.90 0.99
N SER A 204 3.73 -3.74 0.51
CA SER A 204 4.96 -3.66 -0.28
C SER A 204 6.22 -4.00 0.53
N GLY A 205 6.14 -3.93 1.87
CA GLY A 205 7.17 -4.44 2.78
C GLY A 205 7.22 -5.96 2.86
N ASP A 206 6.15 -6.65 2.44
CA ASP A 206 6.06 -8.12 2.36
C ASP A 206 6.67 -8.68 1.07
N SER A 207 6.90 -7.85 0.05
CA SER A 207 7.48 -8.28 -1.20
C SER A 207 8.90 -8.83 -1.01
N TYR A 208 9.16 -10.01 -1.58
CA TYR A 208 10.48 -10.68 -1.53
C TYR A 208 10.99 -10.97 -0.11
N HIS A 209 10.11 -11.12 0.89
CA HIS A 209 10.50 -11.27 2.30
C HIS A 209 11.02 -12.65 2.69
N ARG A 210 10.86 -13.69 1.85
CA ARG A 210 11.21 -15.06 2.22
C ARG A 210 12.71 -15.25 2.45
N GLY A 211 13.05 -16.15 3.39
CA GLY A 211 14.44 -16.45 3.76
C GLY A 211 14.99 -15.51 4.82
N ALA A 212 16.23 -15.74 5.25
CA ALA A 212 16.88 -15.00 6.33
C ALA A 212 17.25 -13.55 5.93
N THR A 213 17.55 -13.33 4.65
CA THR A 213 17.99 -12.04 4.13
C THR A 213 17.01 -11.44 3.11
N GLY A 214 15.84 -12.07 2.91
CA GLY A 214 14.93 -11.79 1.81
C GLY A 214 15.39 -12.44 0.49
N LEU A 215 14.45 -12.57 -0.46
CA LEU A 215 14.73 -13.12 -1.80
C LEU A 215 15.39 -12.10 -2.74
N TRP A 216 15.31 -10.83 -2.36
CA TRP A 216 15.94 -9.73 -3.09
C TRP A 216 16.48 -8.69 -2.09
N PRO A 217 17.71 -8.91 -1.56
CA PRO A 217 18.30 -8.10 -0.50
C PRO A 217 18.39 -6.61 -0.83
N GLU A 218 18.68 -6.25 -2.09
CA GLU A 218 18.76 -4.85 -2.52
C GLU A 218 17.40 -4.15 -2.40
N TYR A 219 16.31 -4.83 -2.76
CA TYR A 219 14.94 -4.31 -2.57
C TYR A 219 14.64 -4.11 -1.08
N ASN A 220 14.89 -5.12 -0.25
CA ASN A 220 14.62 -5.06 1.18
C ASN A 220 15.42 -3.96 1.86
N LYS A 221 16.68 -3.76 1.44
CA LYS A 221 17.52 -2.65 1.89
C LYS A 221 16.96 -1.29 1.44
N MET A 222 16.49 -1.19 0.18
CA MET A 222 15.88 0.03 -0.37
C MET A 222 14.60 0.39 0.37
N VAL A 223 13.75 -0.58 0.70
CA VAL A 223 12.54 -0.39 1.53
C VAL A 223 12.92 0.07 2.95
N GLY A 224 14.00 -0.47 3.52
CA GLY A 224 14.48 -0.20 4.87
C GLY A 224 14.18 -1.30 5.88
N GLY A 225 13.64 -2.42 5.41
CA GLY A 225 13.31 -3.62 6.17
C GLY A 225 12.43 -4.55 5.37
N PHE A 226 12.30 -5.80 5.78
CA PHE A 226 11.35 -6.73 5.20
C PHE A 226 10.44 -7.33 6.27
N PHE A 227 9.23 -7.62 5.87
CA PHE A 227 8.18 -8.21 6.69
C PHE A 227 8.68 -9.48 7.40
N LYS A 228 8.30 -9.60 8.67
CA LYS A 228 8.60 -10.79 9.47
C LYS A 228 7.35 -11.49 9.96
N TRP A 229 6.42 -10.71 10.50
CA TRP A 229 5.16 -11.17 11.08
C TRP A 229 4.19 -9.99 11.19
N HIS A 230 2.93 -10.23 11.53
CA HIS A 230 1.95 -9.18 11.79
C HIS A 230 0.95 -9.57 12.89
N TRP A 231 0.51 -8.58 13.66
CA TRP A 231 -0.73 -8.73 14.42
C TRP A 231 -1.89 -8.67 13.45
N TYR A 232 -2.76 -9.68 13.52
CA TYR A 232 -3.88 -9.82 12.60
C TYR A 232 -4.94 -8.74 12.82
N TYR A 233 -5.57 -8.29 11.75
CA TYR A 233 -6.73 -7.41 11.81
C TYR A 233 -7.85 -8.07 12.63
N PRO A 234 -8.58 -7.33 13.50
CA PRO A 234 -8.47 -5.89 13.80
C PRO A 234 -7.59 -5.61 15.05
N GLN A 235 -6.29 -5.66 14.94
CA GLN A 235 -5.42 -5.35 16.07
C GLN A 235 -5.48 -3.86 16.42
N GLN A 236 -5.85 -3.55 17.67
CA GLN A 236 -5.77 -2.19 18.19
C GLN A 236 -4.35 -1.88 18.64
N VAL A 237 -3.81 -0.75 18.18
CA VAL A 237 -2.56 -0.19 18.69
C VAL A 237 -2.67 1.32 18.89
N THR A 238 -1.81 1.86 19.77
CA THR A 238 -1.55 3.30 19.82
C THR A 238 -0.38 3.60 18.89
N VAL A 239 -0.61 4.45 17.90
CA VAL A 239 0.44 5.00 17.03
C VAL A 239 1.12 6.15 17.75
N LYS A 240 2.43 6.05 17.92
CA LYS A 240 3.31 7.08 18.47
C LYS A 240 3.90 7.91 17.32
N ILE A 241 4.00 9.22 17.50
CA ILE A 241 4.62 10.13 16.55
C ILE A 241 6.09 10.29 16.97
N ASP A 242 7.00 9.66 16.23
CA ASP A 242 8.43 9.65 16.56
C ASP A 242 9.12 10.97 16.20
N ASP A 243 8.71 11.60 15.10
CA ASP A 243 9.18 12.96 14.74
C ASP A 243 7.99 13.93 14.65
N PRO A 244 7.57 14.53 15.78
CA PRO A 244 6.45 15.48 15.79
C PRO A 244 6.77 16.82 15.10
N LYS A 245 8.05 17.07 14.76
CA LYS A 245 8.47 18.29 14.06
C LYS A 245 8.49 18.08 12.54
N SER A 246 8.48 16.85 12.07
CA SER A 246 8.44 16.56 10.65
C SER A 246 7.15 17.08 10.02
N ARG A 247 7.26 17.77 8.90
CA ARG A 247 6.10 18.20 8.11
C ARG A 247 5.31 17.02 7.54
N LEU A 248 5.93 15.84 7.43
CA LEU A 248 5.22 14.61 7.04
C LEU A 248 4.20 14.19 8.12
N ASN A 249 4.44 14.55 9.36
CA ASN A 249 3.58 14.24 10.51
C ASN A 249 2.64 15.38 10.91
N ALA A 250 2.59 16.47 10.13
CA ALA A 250 1.79 17.65 10.49
C ALA A 250 0.32 17.32 10.76
N GLY A 251 -0.28 16.37 10.00
CA GLY A 251 -1.67 15.95 10.18
C GLY A 251 -1.97 15.22 11.48
N PHE A 252 -0.96 14.81 12.24
CA PHE A 252 -1.13 14.16 13.53
C PHE A 252 -1.08 15.13 14.71
N ASP A 253 -0.76 16.43 14.49
CA ASP A 253 -0.62 17.46 15.53
C ASP A 253 0.32 17.06 16.69
N GLY A 254 1.30 16.21 16.40
CA GLY A 254 2.22 15.65 17.39
C GLY A 254 1.56 14.73 18.42
N LYS A 255 0.30 14.35 18.23
CA LYS A 255 -0.48 13.56 19.18
C LYS A 255 -0.57 12.09 18.77
N PRO A 256 -0.31 11.14 19.70
CA PRO A 256 -0.57 9.74 19.45
C PRO A 256 -2.07 9.49 19.20
N PHE A 257 -2.39 8.44 18.45
CA PHE A 257 -3.76 8.06 18.17
C PHE A 257 -3.95 6.55 18.14
N ILE A 258 -5.19 6.10 18.32
CA ILE A 258 -5.54 4.69 18.26
C ILE A 258 -5.95 4.35 16.82
N ILE A 259 -5.51 3.17 16.37
CA ILE A 259 -5.91 2.58 15.10
C ILE A 259 -6.22 1.10 15.29
N HIS A 260 -7.12 0.58 14.46
CA HIS A 260 -7.39 -0.84 14.33
C HIS A 260 -6.98 -1.24 12.92
N ASP A 261 -5.93 -2.06 12.79
CA ASP A 261 -5.43 -2.49 11.48
C ASP A 261 -4.71 -3.82 11.60
N GLU A 262 -4.20 -4.36 10.52
CA GLU A 262 -3.15 -5.36 10.55
C GLU A 262 -1.80 -4.65 10.77
N ILE A 263 -1.05 -5.08 11.77
CA ILE A 263 0.16 -4.37 12.18
C ILE A 263 1.39 -5.20 11.84
N TYR A 264 2.12 -4.76 10.82
CA TYR A 264 3.35 -5.41 10.36
C TYR A 264 4.50 -5.24 11.34
N THR A 265 5.30 -6.31 11.47
CA THR A 265 6.61 -6.28 12.10
C THR A 265 7.70 -6.55 11.07
N PHE A 266 8.89 -5.99 11.31
CA PHE A 266 10.02 -6.13 10.40
C PHE A 266 11.13 -6.92 11.08
N ALA A 267 11.81 -7.76 10.30
CA ALA A 267 12.92 -8.55 10.80
C ALA A 267 13.97 -7.64 11.46
N GLN A 268 14.39 -8.01 12.67
CA GLN A 268 15.29 -7.18 13.49
C GLN A 268 16.66 -6.97 12.85
N ASP A 269 17.13 -7.90 12.03
CA ASP A 269 18.36 -7.83 11.28
C ASP A 269 18.24 -7.03 9.96
N SER A 270 17.02 -6.74 9.51
CA SER A 270 16.76 -5.97 8.29
C SER A 270 16.37 -4.52 8.55
N PHE A 271 15.60 -4.27 9.62
CA PHE A 271 15.13 -2.93 9.98
C PHE A 271 15.93 -2.36 11.15
N SER A 272 16.42 -1.14 11.00
CA SER A 272 17.09 -0.40 12.07
C SER A 272 16.92 1.11 11.89
N ARG A 273 16.70 1.82 13.00
CA ARG A 273 16.73 3.30 13.04
C ARG A 273 18.07 3.92 12.59
N LYS A 274 19.13 3.10 12.50
CA LYS A 274 20.42 3.51 11.92
C LYS A 274 20.38 3.63 10.37
N ASN A 275 19.33 3.08 9.74
CA ASN A 275 19.23 3.03 8.28
C ASN A 275 18.06 3.88 7.75
N VAL A 276 17.14 4.30 8.61
CA VAL A 276 15.92 5.02 8.24
C VAL A 276 15.62 6.13 9.23
N HIS A 277 14.90 7.15 8.79
CA HIS A 277 14.29 8.16 9.64
C HIS A 277 12.85 7.77 9.95
N VAL A 278 12.59 7.34 11.18
CA VAL A 278 11.27 6.87 11.60
C VAL A 278 10.35 8.04 11.88
N LEU A 279 9.17 8.02 11.29
CA LEU A 279 8.13 9.03 11.44
C LEU A 279 7.10 8.62 12.50
N THR A 280 6.64 7.37 12.44
CA THR A 280 5.65 6.81 13.36
C THR A 280 5.99 5.37 13.73
N SER A 281 5.61 4.96 14.94
CA SER A 281 5.78 3.58 15.44
C SER A 281 4.63 3.17 16.36
N VAL A 282 4.52 1.89 16.66
CA VAL A 282 3.64 1.39 17.72
C VAL A 282 4.16 1.86 19.08
N ASP A 283 3.30 2.43 19.90
CA ASP A 283 3.60 2.60 21.32
C ASP A 283 3.48 1.23 22.03
N TYR A 284 4.56 0.45 21.93
CA TYR A 284 4.58 -0.91 22.44
C TYR A 284 4.36 -0.97 23.96
N SER A 285 4.65 0.11 24.68
CA SER A 285 4.41 0.19 26.12
C SER A 285 2.92 0.15 26.48
N LYS A 286 2.06 0.62 25.55
CA LYS A 286 0.60 0.65 25.72
C LYS A 286 -0.12 -0.60 25.23
N MET A 287 0.58 -1.53 24.59
CA MET A 287 -0.03 -2.81 24.24
C MET A 287 -0.23 -3.66 25.49
N SER A 288 -1.36 -4.38 25.54
CA SER A 288 -1.64 -5.34 26.61
C SER A 288 -0.61 -6.49 26.61
N ALA A 289 -0.47 -7.18 27.73
CA ALA A 289 0.37 -8.38 27.79
C ALA A 289 -0.17 -9.46 26.83
N GLU A 290 -1.50 -9.61 26.73
CA GLU A 290 -2.16 -10.54 25.84
C GLU A 290 -1.83 -10.24 24.36
N ASP A 291 -1.91 -8.98 23.93
CA ASP A 291 -1.56 -8.60 22.57
C ASP A 291 -0.09 -8.85 22.24
N LYS A 292 0.80 -8.57 23.19
CA LYS A 292 2.23 -8.86 23.03
C LYS A 292 2.53 -10.34 22.88
N GLU A 293 1.79 -11.20 23.59
CA GLU A 293 1.97 -12.65 23.52
C GLU A 293 1.39 -13.27 22.22
N LYS A 294 0.59 -12.54 21.44
CA LYS A 294 0.16 -12.99 20.10
C LYS A 294 1.32 -13.12 19.12
N GLU A 295 2.37 -12.28 19.28
CA GLU A 295 3.57 -12.38 18.45
C GLU A 295 4.42 -13.56 18.88
N PRO A 296 4.74 -14.50 17.96
CA PRO A 296 5.61 -15.63 18.26
C PRO A 296 6.97 -15.19 18.78
N LYS A 297 7.53 -15.92 19.75
CA LYS A 297 8.81 -15.55 20.38
C LYS A 297 9.95 -15.42 19.38
N GLU A 298 9.97 -16.29 18.34
CA GLU A 298 10.98 -16.33 17.29
C GLU A 298 10.90 -15.15 16.29
N THR A 299 9.78 -14.43 16.25
CA THR A 299 9.61 -13.25 15.42
C THR A 299 9.71 -11.95 16.20
N ARG A 300 9.57 -12.04 17.55
CA ARG A 300 9.51 -10.89 18.46
C ARG A 300 10.79 -10.10 18.46
N ARG A 301 10.66 -8.82 18.29
CA ARG A 301 11.79 -7.90 18.39
C ARG A 301 12.24 -7.73 19.84
N THR A 302 13.53 -7.85 20.06
CA THR A 302 14.12 -7.70 21.42
C THR A 302 14.31 -6.23 21.79
N ASP A 303 14.32 -5.31 20.82
CA ASP A 303 14.46 -3.87 21.02
C ASP A 303 13.10 -3.16 21.21
N GLY A 304 11.98 -3.85 21.03
CA GLY A 304 10.63 -3.28 21.14
C GLY A 304 10.31 -2.19 20.09
N ASP A 305 11.08 -2.13 19.01
CA ASP A 305 10.95 -1.10 17.98
C ASP A 305 10.09 -1.57 16.80
N TYR A 306 8.83 -1.20 16.81
CA TYR A 306 7.83 -1.55 15.79
C TYR A 306 7.44 -0.32 14.99
N ALA A 307 8.31 0.08 14.06
CA ALA A 307 8.07 1.24 13.20
C ALA A 307 6.92 0.98 12.21
N LEU A 308 6.12 2.04 11.95
CA LEU A 308 4.97 2.01 11.05
C LEU A 308 5.18 2.86 9.79
N SER A 309 5.93 3.97 9.89
CA SER A 309 6.30 4.73 8.72
C SER A 309 7.69 5.35 8.86
N TRP A 310 8.38 5.48 7.74
CA TRP A 310 9.71 6.06 7.68
C TRP A 310 10.05 6.62 6.32
N ILE A 311 11.11 7.44 6.29
CA ILE A 311 11.75 7.93 5.09
C ILE A 311 13.23 7.56 5.08
N ARG A 312 13.82 7.48 3.88
CA ARG A 312 15.26 7.29 3.70
C ARG A 312 15.72 7.70 2.32
N ARG A 313 17.04 7.75 2.14
CA ARG A 313 17.66 7.85 0.83
C ARG A 313 18.09 6.49 0.31
N GLU A 314 17.92 6.32 -1.01
CA GLU A 314 18.54 5.23 -1.77
C GLU A 314 19.23 5.85 -2.99
N GLY A 315 20.57 5.90 -2.96
CA GLY A 315 21.31 6.70 -3.91
C GLY A 315 20.93 8.18 -3.84
N LYS A 316 20.48 8.76 -4.95
CA LYS A 316 19.95 10.13 -5.01
C LYS A 316 18.45 10.19 -4.75
N GLY A 317 17.75 9.05 -4.77
CA GLY A 317 16.29 8.97 -4.65
C GLY A 317 15.79 9.11 -3.22
N ARG A 318 14.49 9.34 -3.10
CA ARG A 318 13.77 9.49 -1.85
C ARG A 318 12.75 8.36 -1.70
N VAL A 319 12.80 7.67 -0.59
CA VAL A 319 11.91 6.54 -0.31
C VAL A 319 11.02 6.89 0.89
N PHE A 320 9.73 6.70 0.75
CA PHE A 320 8.75 6.78 1.83
C PHE A 320 8.02 5.45 1.93
N TYR A 321 7.97 4.89 3.14
CA TYR A 321 7.20 3.69 3.45
C TYR A 321 6.16 3.99 4.52
N ASN A 322 4.94 3.48 4.33
CA ASN A 322 3.86 3.50 5.31
C ASN A 322 3.24 2.11 5.44
N ALA A 323 3.40 1.49 6.62
CA ALA A 323 2.90 0.15 6.93
C ALA A 323 1.40 0.10 7.24
N LEU A 324 0.76 1.23 7.54
CA LEU A 324 -0.68 1.29 7.80
C LEU A 324 -1.49 1.18 6.51
N GLY A 325 -2.65 0.56 6.58
CA GLY A 325 -3.58 0.49 5.48
C GLY A 325 -3.76 -0.92 4.91
N HIS A 326 -3.83 -1.94 5.77
CA HIS A 326 -4.40 -3.23 5.40
C HIS A 326 -5.89 -3.10 5.09
N SER A 327 -6.57 -2.33 5.94
CA SER A 327 -8.01 -2.18 5.90
C SER A 327 -8.42 -0.86 5.26
N GLU A 328 -9.55 -0.87 4.56
CA GLU A 328 -10.10 0.29 3.84
C GLU A 328 -10.35 1.49 4.76
N HIS A 329 -10.86 1.26 5.98
CA HIS A 329 -11.19 2.33 6.92
C HIS A 329 -9.98 3.17 7.37
N VAL A 330 -8.76 2.67 7.22
CA VAL A 330 -7.54 3.46 7.46
C VAL A 330 -7.44 4.62 6.47
N LEU A 331 -7.93 4.41 5.24
CA LEU A 331 -7.99 5.44 4.20
C LEU A 331 -9.16 6.43 4.39
N PHE A 332 -10.03 6.21 5.39
CA PHE A 332 -11.09 7.17 5.77
C PHE A 332 -10.63 8.14 6.86
N MET A 333 -9.38 8.04 7.28
CA MET A 333 -8.82 8.90 8.32
C MET A 333 -8.09 10.10 7.71
N PRO A 334 -8.59 11.34 7.83
CA PRO A 334 -7.98 12.53 7.23
C PRO A 334 -6.50 12.69 7.57
N LYS A 335 -6.11 12.41 8.83
CA LYS A 335 -4.72 12.48 9.29
C LYS A 335 -3.79 11.49 8.58
N VAL A 336 -4.29 10.28 8.24
CA VAL A 336 -3.52 9.27 7.52
C VAL A 336 -3.38 9.66 6.05
N LEU A 337 -4.44 10.21 5.43
CA LEU A 337 -4.38 10.72 4.06
C LEU A 337 -3.44 11.92 3.95
N GLN A 338 -3.40 12.79 4.95
CA GLN A 338 -2.47 13.91 4.98
C GLN A 338 -1.02 13.44 5.13
N HIS A 339 -0.76 12.40 5.93
CA HIS A 339 0.55 11.78 6.04
C HIS A 339 0.98 11.13 4.72
N LEU A 340 0.07 10.42 4.03
CA LEU A 340 0.33 9.82 2.71
C LEU A 340 0.62 10.89 1.65
N LEU A 341 -0.19 11.97 1.61
CA LEU A 341 0.04 13.12 0.72
C LEU A 341 1.43 13.72 0.93
N ALA A 342 1.79 13.99 2.19
CA ALA A 342 3.10 14.56 2.54
C ALA A 342 4.26 13.61 2.18
N GLY A 343 4.09 12.30 2.40
CA GLY A 343 5.06 11.27 2.03
C GLY A 343 5.30 11.19 0.52
N ILE A 344 4.23 11.27 -0.29
CA ILE A 344 4.33 11.31 -1.75
C ILE A 344 5.02 12.61 -2.19
N GLN A 345 4.69 13.76 -1.61
CA GLN A 345 5.36 15.03 -1.94
C GLN A 345 6.82 15.07 -1.50
N TYR A 346 7.19 14.39 -0.40
CA TYR A 346 8.59 14.18 -0.04
C TYR A 346 9.31 13.33 -1.10
N ALA A 347 8.73 12.20 -1.49
CA ALA A 347 9.31 11.34 -2.53
C ALA A 347 9.47 12.09 -3.86
N ALA A 348 8.50 12.94 -4.24
CA ALA A 348 8.58 13.80 -5.42
C ALA A 348 9.64 14.90 -5.33
N GLY A 349 10.21 15.13 -4.15
CA GLY A 349 11.21 16.20 -3.94
C GLY A 349 10.60 17.58 -3.76
N ASP A 350 9.31 17.70 -3.59
CA ASP A 350 8.62 18.97 -3.34
C ASP A 350 8.69 19.37 -1.87
N LEU A 351 8.46 18.41 -0.97
CA LEU A 351 8.57 18.59 0.47
C LEU A 351 9.95 18.17 0.95
N ASP A 352 10.67 19.09 1.58
CA ASP A 352 11.94 18.79 2.23
C ASP A 352 11.71 18.34 3.68
N ALA A 353 12.44 17.31 4.11
CA ALA A 353 12.43 16.78 5.46
C ALA A 353 13.85 16.34 5.87
N ASP A 354 14.09 16.23 7.17
CA ASP A 354 15.29 15.59 7.70
C ASP A 354 15.14 14.07 7.48
N ASP A 355 15.90 13.54 6.54
CA ASP A 355 15.91 12.13 6.19
C ASP A 355 17.16 11.38 6.70
N ARG A 356 17.90 12.02 7.60
CA ARG A 356 19.00 11.36 8.31
C ARG A 356 18.44 10.29 9.24
N PRO A 357 19.11 9.15 9.37
CA PRO A 357 18.66 8.09 10.27
C PRO A 357 18.34 8.59 11.68
N SER A 358 17.28 8.03 12.31
CA SER A 358 16.80 8.45 13.64
C SER A 358 17.75 8.08 14.77
N ALA A 359 18.57 7.04 14.61
CA ALA A 359 19.62 6.68 15.56
C ALA A 359 20.98 7.11 15.05
N LYS A 360 21.77 7.63 15.97
CA LYS A 360 23.18 7.99 15.71
C LYS A 360 24.08 6.79 15.82
#